data_f945fec569fc5b143ab146c076f49e0f
#
_entry.id   f945fec569fc5b143ab146c076f49e0f
#
_cell.length_a   1.000
_cell.length_b   1.000
_cell.length_c   1.000
_cell.angle_alpha   90.00
_cell.angle_beta   90.00
_cell.angle_gamma   90.00
#
_symmetry.space_group_name_H-M   'P 1'
#
loop_
_entity.id
_entity.type
_entity.pdbx_description
1 polymer ?
#
loop_
_entity_poly.entity_id
_entity_poly.type
_entity_poly.pdbx_seq_one_letter_code
_entity_poly.pdbx_strand_id
1 'polypeptide(L)'
;DWLTWAKENVSKVIWDFINQNRAHLEHVGEFEPNKVYPSRRSWDRLNECLETAGFLSDENRKESLSMIYELTTAFVGFEAAVAFRDFAEKYESQVLVSDIIDNGEFEKVAEFTINDHSAMVEKMEAQGTFAEELTETQVQNLCDYFVSLPSEVAMKLFTVIGNAGEAGQQNVIKLHGATSTTCGRQFSRIIVELLTGEDPEA
;
A
#
# COMPACT_ATOMS: atom_id res chain seq x y z
N ASP A 1 -3.64 23.54 3.62
CA ASP A 1 -2.57 23.25 2.63
C ASP A 1 -3.11 22.28 1.57
N TRP A 2 -2.77 22.53 0.27
CA TRP A 2 -3.22 21.67 -0.83
C TRP A 2 -2.76 20.21 -0.65
N LEU A 3 -1.57 19.96 -0.16
CA LEU A 3 -1.06 18.60 0.05
C LEU A 3 -1.84 17.83 1.12
N THR A 4 -2.35 18.50 2.13
CA THR A 4 -3.21 17.88 3.15
C THR A 4 -4.55 17.46 2.53
N TRP A 5 -5.14 18.32 1.72
CA TRP A 5 -6.37 18.02 0.98
C TRP A 5 -6.13 16.93 -0.08
N ALA A 6 -5.05 17.05 -0.85
CA ALA A 6 -4.72 16.13 -1.94
C ALA A 6 -4.47 14.71 -1.47
N LYS A 7 -3.99 14.51 -0.25
CA LYS A 7 -3.76 13.16 0.31
C LYS A 7 -5.01 12.28 0.31
N GLU A 8 -6.19 12.90 0.43
CA GLU A 8 -7.48 12.22 0.47
C GLU A 8 -8.27 12.34 -0.84
N ASN A 9 -7.85 13.21 -1.77
CA ASN A 9 -8.65 13.58 -2.94
C ASN A 9 -7.95 13.37 -4.29
N VAL A 10 -6.68 13.03 -4.31
CA VAL A 10 -5.97 12.66 -5.54
C VAL A 10 -5.30 11.30 -5.38
N SER A 11 -5.02 10.66 -6.51
CA SER A 11 -4.32 9.37 -6.53
C SER A 11 -2.99 9.45 -5.79
N LYS A 12 -2.65 8.36 -5.13
CA LYS A 12 -1.41 8.24 -4.37
C LYS A 12 -0.17 8.51 -5.23
N VAL A 13 -0.17 8.09 -6.50
CA VAL A 13 0.94 8.32 -7.43
C VAL A 13 1.20 9.81 -7.63
N ILE A 14 0.15 10.60 -7.87
CA ILE A 14 0.27 12.06 -8.04
C ILE A 14 0.65 12.74 -6.74
N TRP A 15 0.01 12.33 -5.62
CA TRP A 15 0.33 12.90 -4.31
C TRP A 15 1.81 12.67 -3.94
N ASP A 16 2.30 11.44 -4.09
CA ASP A 16 3.68 11.07 -3.79
C ASP A 16 4.67 11.83 -4.69
N PHE A 17 4.35 11.95 -5.99
CA PHE A 17 5.14 12.74 -6.93
C PHE A 17 5.29 14.18 -6.46
N ILE A 18 4.17 14.86 -6.21
CA ILE A 18 4.18 16.28 -5.80
C ILE A 18 4.82 16.46 -4.42
N ASN A 19 4.59 15.53 -3.49
CA ASN A 19 5.21 15.60 -2.16
C ASN A 19 6.74 15.54 -2.21
N GLN A 20 7.29 14.73 -3.14
CA GLN A 20 8.74 14.61 -3.38
C GLN A 20 9.28 15.73 -4.27
N ASN A 21 8.48 16.26 -5.19
CA ASN A 21 8.88 17.20 -6.24
C ASN A 21 8.04 18.48 -6.21
N ARG A 22 8.05 19.19 -5.09
CA ARG A 22 7.18 20.37 -4.83
C ARG A 22 7.31 21.50 -5.86
N ALA A 23 8.45 21.60 -6.53
CA ALA A 23 8.68 22.57 -7.60
C ALA A 23 7.72 22.40 -8.78
N HIS A 24 7.16 21.21 -8.98
CA HIS A 24 6.20 20.90 -10.03
C HIS A 24 4.73 21.14 -9.64
N LEU A 25 4.45 21.57 -8.40
CA LEU A 25 3.08 21.85 -7.97
C LEU A 25 2.50 23.10 -8.63
N GLU A 26 3.28 24.17 -8.61
CA GLU A 26 2.88 25.47 -9.15
C GLU A 26 4.08 26.15 -9.82
N HIS A 27 3.79 26.85 -10.92
CA HIS A 27 4.79 27.68 -11.58
C HIS A 27 5.12 28.91 -10.73
N VAL A 28 6.42 29.19 -10.61
CA VAL A 28 6.96 30.39 -9.94
C VAL A 28 7.83 31.13 -10.94
N GLY A 29 7.38 32.26 -11.43
CA GLY A 29 8.14 33.07 -12.38
C GLY A 29 7.25 33.78 -13.41
N GLU A 30 7.86 34.28 -14.47
CA GLU A 30 7.15 34.95 -15.57
C GLU A 30 6.45 33.91 -16.44
N PHE A 31 5.25 34.27 -16.94
CA PHE A 31 4.48 33.41 -17.85
C PHE A 31 4.86 33.75 -19.30
N GLU A 32 5.33 32.76 -20.01
CA GLU A 32 5.58 32.88 -21.45
C GLU A 32 4.31 32.57 -22.25
N PRO A 33 4.01 33.32 -23.32
CA PRO A 33 2.86 33.02 -24.19
C PRO A 33 2.94 31.61 -24.78
N ASN A 34 1.79 30.95 -24.85
CA ASN A 34 1.65 29.60 -25.46
C ASN A 34 2.34 28.47 -24.71
N LYS A 35 2.76 28.67 -23.45
CA LYS A 35 3.23 27.59 -22.58
C LYS A 35 2.17 27.19 -21.56
N VAL A 36 2.11 25.90 -21.25
CA VAL A 36 1.30 25.35 -20.16
C VAL A 36 2.17 25.27 -18.92
N TYR A 37 1.61 25.68 -17.80
CA TYR A 37 2.28 25.69 -16.50
C TYR A 37 1.51 24.90 -15.45
N PRO A 38 2.19 24.26 -14.50
CA PRO A 38 1.54 23.53 -13.45
C PRO A 38 0.82 24.47 -12.47
N SER A 39 -0.32 24.01 -11.98
CA SER A 39 -1.08 24.64 -10.91
C SER A 39 -1.81 23.56 -10.11
N ARG A 40 -2.21 23.89 -8.87
CA ARG A 40 -2.99 22.98 -8.01
C ARG A 40 -4.24 22.47 -8.71
N ARG A 41 -4.95 23.34 -9.41
CA ARG A 41 -6.17 23.00 -10.14
C ARG A 41 -5.90 22.12 -11.37
N SER A 42 -4.78 22.34 -12.08
CA SER A 42 -4.45 21.52 -13.23
C SER A 42 -4.03 20.11 -12.82
N TRP A 43 -3.37 19.93 -11.69
CA TRP A 43 -3.09 18.62 -11.11
C TRP A 43 -4.34 17.87 -10.69
N ASP A 44 -5.30 18.55 -10.07
CA ASP A 44 -6.59 17.98 -9.68
C ASP A 44 -7.36 17.47 -10.91
N ARG A 45 -7.47 18.30 -11.96
CA ARG A 45 -8.12 17.89 -13.20
C ARG A 45 -7.40 16.78 -13.95
N LEU A 46 -6.07 16.79 -13.93
CA LEU A 46 -5.27 15.70 -14.48
C LEU A 46 -5.57 14.40 -13.73
N ASN A 47 -5.64 14.46 -12.40
CA ASN A 47 -6.00 13.31 -11.58
C ASN A 47 -7.34 12.71 -11.99
N GLU A 48 -8.40 13.53 -12.05
CA GLU A 48 -9.72 13.07 -12.49
C GLU A 48 -9.68 12.37 -13.86
N CYS A 49 -8.91 12.93 -14.78
CA CYS A 49 -8.75 12.38 -16.14
C CYS A 49 -8.03 11.02 -16.13
N LEU A 50 -6.91 10.92 -15.41
CA LEU A 50 -6.09 9.71 -15.37
C LEU A 50 -6.77 8.57 -14.56
N GLU A 51 -7.48 8.90 -13.48
CA GLU A 51 -8.25 7.93 -12.71
C GLU A 51 -9.44 7.40 -13.50
N THR A 52 -10.21 8.29 -14.15
CA THR A 52 -11.35 7.88 -15.00
C THR A 52 -10.91 6.95 -16.13
N ALA A 53 -9.72 7.17 -16.68
CA ALA A 53 -9.13 6.33 -17.73
C ALA A 53 -8.48 5.05 -17.19
N GLY A 54 -8.32 4.90 -15.87
CA GLY A 54 -7.67 3.76 -15.22
C GLY A 54 -6.15 3.69 -15.46
N PHE A 55 -5.51 4.79 -15.88
CA PHE A 55 -4.09 4.80 -16.26
C PHE A 55 -3.13 4.81 -15.05
N LEU A 56 -3.60 5.12 -13.86
CA LEU A 56 -2.78 5.17 -12.65
C LEU A 56 -2.81 3.88 -11.84
N SER A 57 -3.64 2.89 -12.22
CA SER A 57 -3.65 1.59 -11.57
C SER A 57 -2.31 0.88 -11.76
N ASP A 58 -1.88 0.06 -10.80
CA ASP A 58 -0.61 -0.66 -10.86
C ASP A 58 -0.52 -1.57 -12.09
N GLU A 59 -1.65 -2.16 -12.49
CA GLU A 59 -1.75 -3.04 -13.67
C GLU A 59 -1.52 -2.29 -15.00
N ASN A 60 -2.11 -1.10 -15.13
CA ASN A 60 -2.15 -0.38 -16.41
C ASN A 60 -1.07 0.71 -16.54
N ARG A 61 -0.49 1.17 -15.43
CA ARG A 61 0.38 2.34 -15.40
C ARG A 61 1.58 2.22 -16.34
N LYS A 62 2.27 1.08 -16.30
CA LYS A 62 3.45 0.87 -17.17
C LYS A 62 3.11 0.84 -18.64
N GLU A 63 1.96 0.29 -19.01
CA GLU A 63 1.50 0.25 -20.42
C GLU A 63 0.96 1.60 -20.89
N SER A 64 0.48 2.42 -19.95
CA SER A 64 -0.16 3.72 -20.20
C SER A 64 0.81 4.91 -20.16
N LEU A 65 2.11 4.72 -20.02
CA LEU A 65 3.10 5.80 -19.81
C LEU A 65 3.07 6.86 -20.91
N SER A 66 2.81 6.48 -22.17
CA SER A 66 2.68 7.43 -23.27
C SER A 66 1.47 8.34 -23.11
N MET A 67 0.32 7.77 -22.74
CA MET A 67 -0.92 8.52 -22.51
C MET A 67 -0.82 9.41 -21.26
N ILE A 68 -0.20 8.88 -20.19
CA ILE A 68 0.10 9.65 -18.97
C ILE A 68 0.93 10.88 -19.33
N TYR A 69 2.00 10.70 -20.13
CA TYR A 69 2.86 11.80 -20.54
C TYR A 69 2.11 12.85 -21.39
N GLU A 70 1.32 12.42 -22.38
CA GLU A 70 0.57 13.33 -23.26
C GLU A 70 -0.46 14.15 -22.49
N LEU A 71 -1.26 13.50 -21.62
CA LEU A 71 -2.23 14.17 -20.78
C LEU A 71 -1.55 15.11 -19.78
N THR A 72 -0.49 14.67 -19.14
CA THR A 72 0.27 15.50 -18.21
C THR A 72 0.84 16.74 -18.90
N THR A 73 1.38 16.58 -20.10
CA THR A 73 1.86 17.73 -20.89
C THR A 73 0.76 18.74 -21.18
N ALA A 74 -0.44 18.27 -21.51
CA ALA A 74 -1.58 19.14 -21.81
C ALA A 74 -2.11 19.90 -20.58
N PHE A 75 -2.04 19.31 -19.39
CA PHE A 75 -2.60 19.90 -18.17
C PHE A 75 -1.58 20.72 -17.36
N VAL A 76 -0.33 20.26 -17.26
CA VAL A 76 0.67 20.84 -16.34
C VAL A 76 1.98 21.25 -17.01
N GLY A 77 2.10 21.02 -18.31
CA GLY A 77 3.25 21.43 -19.10
C GLY A 77 4.36 20.38 -19.21
N PHE A 78 5.27 20.63 -20.14
CA PHE A 78 6.29 19.68 -20.57
C PHE A 78 7.25 19.24 -19.44
N GLU A 79 7.79 20.18 -18.68
CA GLU A 79 8.79 19.88 -17.64
C GLU A 79 8.22 18.97 -16.54
N ALA A 80 7.02 19.29 -16.07
CA ALA A 80 6.32 18.47 -15.10
C ALA A 80 5.91 17.10 -15.69
N ALA A 81 5.56 17.05 -16.96
CA ALA A 81 5.17 15.81 -17.64
C ALA A 81 6.34 14.82 -17.80
N VAL A 82 7.54 15.29 -18.14
CA VAL A 82 8.74 14.45 -18.22
C VAL A 82 9.05 13.86 -16.83
N ALA A 83 9.08 14.71 -15.81
CA ALA A 83 9.38 14.28 -14.46
C ALA A 83 8.33 13.31 -13.91
N PHE A 84 7.05 13.58 -14.16
CA PHE A 84 5.96 12.71 -13.68
C PHE A 84 5.94 11.36 -14.42
N ARG A 85 6.18 11.32 -15.73
CA ARG A 85 6.28 10.06 -16.48
C ARG A 85 7.40 9.18 -15.92
N ASP A 86 8.59 9.74 -15.72
CA ASP A 86 9.75 9.00 -15.22
C ASP A 86 9.52 8.51 -13.76
N PHE A 87 8.78 9.29 -12.97
CA PHE A 87 8.33 8.89 -11.65
C PHE A 87 7.30 7.75 -11.73
N ALA A 88 6.27 7.89 -12.57
CA ALA A 88 5.21 6.89 -12.73
C ALA A 88 5.73 5.55 -13.27
N GLU A 89 6.76 5.57 -14.14
CA GLU A 89 7.41 4.36 -14.64
C GLU A 89 8.09 3.54 -13.53
N LYS A 90 8.70 4.24 -12.58
CA LYS A 90 9.46 3.64 -11.46
C LYS A 90 8.64 3.52 -10.18
N TYR A 91 7.42 4.05 -10.21
CA TYR A 91 6.58 4.08 -9.03
C TYR A 91 6.14 2.67 -8.64
N GLU A 92 6.56 2.25 -7.47
CA GLU A 92 6.03 1.07 -6.81
C GLU A 92 5.16 1.56 -5.66
N SER A 93 3.90 1.16 -5.68
CA SER A 93 2.97 1.50 -4.62
C SER A 93 3.50 0.93 -3.31
N GLN A 94 3.81 1.80 -2.35
CA GLN A 94 4.17 1.32 -1.02
C GLN A 94 2.96 0.66 -0.40
N VAL A 95 3.06 -0.65 -0.13
CA VAL A 95 2.05 -1.37 0.62
C VAL A 95 1.99 -0.81 2.04
N LEU A 96 0.79 -0.46 2.45
CA LEU A 96 0.51 0.05 3.79
C LEU A 96 0.10 -1.11 4.71
N VAL A 97 0.31 -0.94 6.01
CA VAL A 97 -0.19 -1.90 7.01
C VAL A 97 -1.71 -2.02 6.92
N SER A 98 -2.42 -0.91 6.69
CA SER A 98 -3.87 -0.89 6.51
C SER A 98 -4.35 -1.67 5.27
N ASP A 99 -3.57 -1.73 4.20
CA ASP A 99 -3.92 -2.52 3.01
C ASP A 99 -4.08 -3.99 3.39
N ILE A 100 -3.24 -4.50 4.28
CA ILE A 100 -3.25 -5.89 4.75
C ILE A 100 -4.27 -6.07 5.86
N ILE A 101 -4.14 -5.28 6.95
CA ILE A 101 -4.88 -5.51 8.20
C ILE A 101 -6.33 -5.06 8.10
N ASP A 102 -6.60 -3.89 7.49
CA ASP A 102 -7.95 -3.32 7.41
C ASP A 102 -8.69 -3.77 6.15
N ASN A 103 -8.00 -3.84 5.02
CA ASN A 103 -8.62 -4.06 3.71
C ASN A 103 -8.48 -5.50 3.18
N GLY A 104 -7.49 -6.29 3.65
CA GLY A 104 -7.24 -7.65 3.16
C GLY A 104 -6.78 -7.71 1.70
N GLU A 105 -6.03 -6.70 1.24
CA GLU A 105 -5.54 -6.57 -0.15
C GLU A 105 -4.26 -7.40 -0.35
N PHE A 106 -4.36 -8.72 -0.27
CA PHE A 106 -3.21 -9.65 -0.29
C PHE A 106 -2.52 -9.73 -1.64
N GLU A 107 -3.17 -9.38 -2.73
CA GLU A 107 -2.57 -9.26 -4.06
C GLU A 107 -1.41 -8.27 -4.08
N LYS A 108 -1.43 -7.24 -3.25
CA LYS A 108 -0.34 -6.26 -3.12
C LYS A 108 0.95 -6.85 -2.52
N VAL A 109 0.85 -7.96 -1.84
CA VAL A 109 1.98 -8.65 -1.19
C VAL A 109 2.30 -10.00 -1.82
N ALA A 110 1.61 -10.40 -2.90
CA ALA A 110 1.79 -11.68 -3.56
C ALA A 110 3.22 -11.89 -4.11
N GLU A 111 3.87 -10.79 -4.53
CA GLU A 111 5.23 -10.78 -5.07
C GLU A 111 6.30 -10.43 -4.00
N PHE A 112 5.92 -10.34 -2.73
CA PHE A 112 6.85 -10.01 -1.66
C PHE A 112 7.87 -11.12 -1.44
N THR A 113 9.13 -10.72 -1.30
CA THR A 113 10.19 -11.59 -0.81
C THR A 113 10.09 -11.77 0.71
N ILE A 114 10.87 -12.72 1.26
CA ILE A 114 10.99 -12.90 2.72
C ILE A 114 11.38 -11.58 3.42
N ASN A 115 12.27 -10.82 2.80
CA ASN A 115 12.73 -9.54 3.36
C ASN A 115 11.61 -8.48 3.34
N ASP A 116 10.79 -8.43 2.29
CA ASP A 116 9.68 -7.49 2.17
C ASP A 116 8.60 -7.78 3.22
N HIS A 117 8.24 -9.06 3.39
CA HIS A 117 7.34 -9.49 4.46
C HIS A 117 7.92 -9.18 5.86
N SER A 118 9.22 -9.40 6.08
CA SER A 118 9.88 -9.08 7.34
C SER A 118 9.86 -7.58 7.63
N ALA A 119 10.11 -6.74 6.62
CA ALA A 119 10.02 -5.28 6.73
C ALA A 119 8.57 -4.82 7.01
N MET A 120 7.57 -5.50 6.43
CA MET A 120 6.16 -5.22 6.72
C MET A 120 5.82 -5.53 8.18
N VAL A 121 6.30 -6.63 8.75
CA VAL A 121 6.13 -6.96 10.18
C VAL A 121 6.77 -5.90 11.08
N GLU A 122 7.99 -5.44 10.74
CA GLU A 122 8.66 -4.35 11.48
C GLU A 122 7.86 -3.04 11.41
N LYS A 123 7.25 -2.76 10.27
CA LYS A 123 6.37 -1.59 10.09
C LYS A 123 5.10 -1.69 10.93
N MET A 124 4.48 -2.89 11.02
CA MET A 124 3.34 -3.15 11.91
C MET A 124 3.71 -2.91 13.38
N GLU A 125 4.87 -3.42 13.82
CA GLU A 125 5.39 -3.21 15.17
C GLU A 125 5.64 -1.73 15.46
N ALA A 126 6.37 -1.04 14.58
CA ALA A 126 6.70 0.37 14.73
C ALA A 126 5.48 1.30 14.76
N GLN A 127 4.39 0.92 14.08
CA GLN A 127 3.12 1.66 14.08
C GLN A 127 2.23 1.32 15.28
N GLY A 128 2.62 0.35 16.12
CA GLY A 128 1.81 -0.10 17.25
C GLY A 128 0.50 -0.78 16.84
N THR A 129 0.47 -1.44 15.68
CA THR A 129 -0.75 -2.07 15.12
C THR A 129 -1.46 -2.99 16.11
N PHE A 130 -0.73 -3.64 16.99
CA PHE A 130 -1.24 -4.61 17.96
C PHE A 130 -1.36 -4.07 19.38
N ALA A 131 -1.14 -2.76 19.59
CA ALA A 131 -1.26 -2.11 20.90
C ALA A 131 -2.72 -1.95 21.35
N GLU A 132 -3.66 -2.11 20.44
CA GLU A 132 -5.11 -2.14 20.69
C GLU A 132 -5.70 -3.49 20.26
N GLU A 133 -6.90 -3.80 20.76
CA GLU A 133 -7.60 -5.01 20.35
C GLU A 133 -8.09 -4.90 18.91
N LEU A 134 -7.74 -5.89 18.08
CA LEU A 134 -8.17 -5.98 16.70
C LEU A 134 -9.68 -6.26 16.60
N THR A 135 -10.30 -5.70 15.58
CA THR A 135 -11.66 -6.01 15.17
C THR A 135 -11.75 -7.41 14.56
N GLU A 136 -12.94 -7.96 14.43
CA GLU A 136 -13.15 -9.27 13.80
C GLU A 136 -12.62 -9.31 12.36
N THR A 137 -12.82 -8.24 11.59
CA THR A 137 -12.30 -8.12 10.21
C THR A 137 -10.78 -8.11 10.18
N GLN A 138 -10.14 -7.36 11.06
CA GLN A 138 -8.67 -7.32 11.16
C GLN A 138 -8.09 -8.66 11.59
N VAL A 139 -8.73 -9.36 12.53
CA VAL A 139 -8.34 -10.72 12.94
C VAL A 139 -8.44 -11.68 11.76
N GLN A 140 -9.52 -11.60 10.97
CA GLN A 140 -9.72 -12.43 9.79
C GLN A 140 -8.64 -12.17 8.74
N ASN A 141 -8.40 -10.90 8.40
CA ASN A 141 -7.38 -10.50 7.45
C ASN A 141 -5.99 -10.95 7.92
N LEU A 142 -5.69 -10.80 9.20
CA LEU A 142 -4.43 -11.23 9.77
C LEU A 142 -4.25 -12.76 9.69
N CYS A 143 -5.32 -13.52 9.98
CA CYS A 143 -5.32 -14.99 9.83
C CYS A 143 -5.04 -15.41 8.38
N ASP A 144 -5.65 -14.75 7.41
CA ASP A 144 -5.44 -15.01 5.98
C ASP A 144 -4.02 -14.60 5.53
N TYR A 145 -3.49 -13.49 6.08
CA TYR A 145 -2.11 -13.07 5.82
C TYR A 145 -1.09 -14.10 6.30
N PHE A 146 -1.31 -14.72 7.47
CA PHE A 146 -0.42 -15.78 7.98
C PHE A 146 -0.27 -16.96 7.01
N VAL A 147 -1.30 -17.29 6.23
CA VAL A 147 -1.25 -18.38 5.23
C VAL A 147 -0.24 -18.07 4.11
N SER A 148 -0.03 -16.81 3.79
CA SER A 148 0.90 -16.37 2.73
C SER A 148 2.35 -16.20 3.21
N LEU A 149 2.58 -16.23 4.53
CA LEU A 149 3.90 -15.92 5.10
C LEU A 149 4.85 -17.12 5.09
N PRO A 150 6.15 -16.91 4.78
CA PRO A 150 7.18 -17.85 5.12
C PRO A 150 7.23 -18.10 6.65
N SER A 151 7.55 -19.34 7.07
CA SER A 151 7.51 -19.77 8.49
C SER A 151 8.30 -18.84 9.41
N GLU A 152 9.48 -18.38 8.99
CA GLU A 152 10.32 -17.46 9.77
C GLU A 152 9.62 -16.13 10.06
N VAL A 153 8.96 -15.56 9.04
CA VAL A 153 8.26 -14.29 9.16
C VAL A 153 6.96 -14.45 9.95
N ALA A 154 6.26 -15.56 9.76
CA ALA A 154 5.05 -15.87 10.53
C ALA A 154 5.38 -15.96 12.03
N MET A 155 6.49 -16.59 12.40
CA MET A 155 6.95 -16.65 13.78
C MET A 155 7.33 -15.29 14.35
N LYS A 156 8.00 -14.46 13.54
CA LYS A 156 8.32 -13.07 13.92
C LYS A 156 7.02 -12.29 14.19
N LEU A 157 6.05 -12.36 13.27
CA LEU A 157 4.77 -11.68 13.40
C LEU A 157 4.01 -12.15 14.66
N PHE A 158 3.94 -13.47 14.88
CA PHE A 158 3.29 -14.04 16.06
C PHE A 158 3.93 -13.55 17.36
N THR A 159 5.25 -13.46 17.40
CA THR A 159 6.01 -12.94 18.54
C THR A 159 5.73 -11.45 18.75
N VAL A 160 5.70 -10.65 17.69
CA VAL A 160 5.38 -9.21 17.75
C VAL A 160 3.97 -8.99 18.34
N ILE A 161 2.98 -9.78 17.88
CA ILE A 161 1.62 -9.69 18.43
C ILE A 161 1.61 -10.04 19.91
N GLY A 162 2.22 -11.16 20.30
CA GLY A 162 2.23 -11.62 21.71
C GLY A 162 2.95 -10.66 22.66
N ASN A 163 3.92 -9.90 22.18
CA ASN A 163 4.69 -8.93 22.96
C ASN A 163 4.05 -7.54 23.04
N ALA A 164 2.94 -7.30 22.35
CA ALA A 164 2.25 -6.01 22.32
C ALA A 164 1.38 -5.73 23.56
N GLY A 165 1.73 -6.29 24.71
CA GLY A 165 1.07 -6.07 25.99
C GLY A 165 -0.24 -6.85 26.14
N GLU A 166 -1.17 -6.33 26.93
CA GLU A 166 -2.45 -7.01 27.23
C GLU A 166 -3.33 -7.15 25.98
N ALA A 167 -3.41 -6.11 25.17
CA ALA A 167 -4.13 -6.15 23.89
C ALA A 167 -3.54 -7.19 22.94
N GLY A 168 -2.22 -7.30 22.86
CA GLY A 168 -1.55 -8.32 22.08
C GLY A 168 -1.92 -9.75 22.48
N GLN A 169 -2.00 -10.02 23.79
CA GLN A 169 -2.44 -11.31 24.31
C GLN A 169 -3.91 -11.60 23.92
N GLN A 170 -4.78 -10.61 23.98
CA GLN A 170 -6.18 -10.76 23.54
C GLN A 170 -6.25 -11.01 22.02
N ASN A 171 -5.41 -10.34 21.23
CA ASN A 171 -5.33 -10.56 19.79
C ASN A 171 -4.88 -12.00 19.46
N VAL A 172 -3.92 -12.56 20.21
CA VAL A 172 -3.52 -13.97 20.06
C VAL A 172 -4.70 -14.91 20.36
N ILE A 173 -5.47 -14.65 21.41
CA ILE A 173 -6.65 -15.46 21.76
C ILE A 173 -7.69 -15.41 20.64
N LYS A 174 -7.99 -14.21 20.11
CA LYS A 174 -8.91 -14.04 19.00
C LYS A 174 -8.43 -14.79 17.74
N LEU A 175 -7.15 -14.69 17.41
CA LEU A 175 -6.54 -15.41 16.29
C LEU A 175 -6.67 -16.93 16.44
N HIS A 176 -6.47 -17.50 17.63
CA HIS A 176 -6.63 -18.95 17.85
C HIS A 176 -8.02 -19.45 17.50
N GLY A 177 -9.06 -18.62 17.66
CA GLY A 177 -10.43 -18.93 17.31
C GLY A 177 -10.77 -18.70 15.84
N ALA A 178 -9.90 -17.99 15.09
CA ALA A 178 -10.15 -17.63 13.70
C ALA A 178 -9.93 -18.82 12.74
N THR A 179 -10.66 -18.79 11.63
CA THR A 179 -10.51 -19.76 10.53
C THR A 179 -10.20 -18.99 9.26
N SER A 180 -9.10 -19.32 8.58
CA SER A 180 -8.72 -18.66 7.34
C SER A 180 -9.77 -18.86 6.26
N THR A 181 -10.16 -17.79 5.59
CA THR A 181 -11.04 -17.83 4.42
C THR A 181 -10.30 -18.34 3.18
N THR A 182 -9.01 -18.16 3.12
CA THR A 182 -8.15 -18.57 2.01
C THR A 182 -7.99 -20.08 1.94
N CYS A 183 -7.76 -20.75 3.06
CA CYS A 183 -7.51 -22.19 3.09
C CYS A 183 -8.54 -23.02 3.89
N GLY A 184 -9.49 -22.38 4.59
CA GLY A 184 -10.52 -23.03 5.39
C GLY A 184 -10.03 -23.72 6.68
N ARG A 185 -8.76 -23.47 7.09
CA ARG A 185 -8.14 -24.08 8.29
C ARG A 185 -8.17 -23.10 9.47
N GLN A 186 -8.25 -23.67 10.68
CA GLN A 186 -8.11 -22.88 11.90
C GLN A 186 -6.70 -22.34 12.06
N PHE A 187 -6.56 -21.13 12.57
CA PHE A 187 -5.26 -20.49 12.80
C PHE A 187 -4.33 -21.34 13.67
N SER A 188 -4.84 -22.02 14.69
CA SER A 188 -4.05 -22.91 15.54
C SER A 188 -3.35 -24.04 14.75
N ARG A 189 -3.97 -24.57 13.70
CA ARG A 189 -3.37 -25.57 12.82
C ARG A 189 -2.35 -24.93 11.88
N ILE A 190 -2.65 -23.76 11.31
CA ILE A 190 -1.73 -23.01 10.45
C ILE A 190 -0.41 -22.73 11.19
N ILE A 191 -0.48 -22.28 12.43
CA ILE A 191 0.70 -22.00 13.26
C ILE A 191 1.50 -23.27 13.55
N VAL A 192 0.85 -24.39 13.85
CA VAL A 192 1.54 -25.66 14.10
C VAL A 192 2.29 -26.13 12.84
N GLU A 193 1.65 -26.08 11.68
CA GLU A 193 2.28 -26.43 10.41
C GLU A 193 3.48 -25.54 10.08
N LEU A 194 3.33 -24.22 10.27
CA LEU A 194 4.43 -23.26 10.08
C LEU A 194 5.61 -23.51 11.03
N LEU A 195 5.35 -24.02 12.23
CA LEU A 195 6.37 -24.33 13.24
C LEU A 195 7.08 -25.67 13.03
N THR A 196 6.32 -26.68 12.62
CA THR A 196 6.82 -28.07 12.55
C THR A 196 7.22 -28.48 11.14
N GLY A 197 6.70 -27.77 10.13
CA GLY A 197 6.80 -28.18 8.72
C GLY A 197 5.98 -29.42 8.38
N GLU A 198 5.17 -29.92 9.31
CA GLU A 198 4.33 -31.11 9.15
C GLU A 198 2.85 -30.71 9.20
N ASP A 199 2.05 -31.28 8.29
CA ASP A 199 0.59 -31.17 8.37
C ASP A 199 0.10 -32.01 9.57
N PRO A 200 -0.56 -31.43 10.58
CA PRO A 200 -1.00 -32.16 11.78
C PRO A 200 -2.08 -33.23 11.50
N GLU A 201 -2.52 -33.39 10.25
CA GLU A 201 -3.48 -34.42 9.80
C GLU A 201 -2.90 -35.39 8.73
N ALA A 202 -1.59 -35.34 8.45
CA ALA A 202 -0.95 -36.24 7.49
C ALA A 202 -0.66 -37.64 8.08
#